data_4b65a0ec865e23f0529ee25de8af4b8a
#
_entry.id   4b65a0ec865e23f0529ee25de8af4b8a
#
_cell.length_a   1.000
_cell.length_b   1.000
_cell.length_c   1.000
_cell.angle_alpha   90.00
_cell.angle_beta   90.00
_cell.angle_gamma   90.00
#
_symmetry.space_group_name_H-M   'P 1'
#
loop_
_entity.id
_entity.type
_entity.pdbx_description
1 polymer ?
#
loop_
_entity_poly.entity_id
_entity_poly.type
_entity_poly.pdbx_seq_one_letter_code
_entity_poly.pdbx_strand_id
1 'polypeptide(L)'
;VERVIDGPTAEKLHCRILAEGANGPTTPDADRVLDQRRDEVFLIPDILCNSGGVIVSYFEWVQGLQRLFWSEDEVNNRLKILMTRAFAKVMHRSAKDGVSHRVAATAMGVERVQAAKRARGLFP
;
A
#
# COMPACT_ATOMS: atom_id res chain seq x y z
N VAL A 1 7.07 10.36 -10.00
CA VAL A 1 6.64 10.56 -11.40
C VAL A 1 5.57 9.53 -11.68
N GLU A 2 4.38 10.00 -12.08
CA GLU A 2 3.25 9.14 -12.40
C GLU A 2 3.47 8.44 -13.76
N ARG A 3 2.94 7.21 -13.88
CA ARG A 3 2.83 6.44 -15.14
C ARG A 3 4.14 6.25 -15.92
N VAL A 4 5.26 6.10 -15.21
CA VAL A 4 6.57 5.85 -15.84
C VAL A 4 6.78 4.40 -16.25
N ILE A 5 6.00 3.46 -15.68
CA ILE A 5 6.03 2.05 -16.03
C ILE A 5 4.80 1.77 -16.89
N ASP A 6 5.02 1.75 -18.20
CA ASP A 6 4.03 1.36 -19.22
C ASP A 6 4.15 -0.13 -19.57
N GLY A 7 3.26 -0.64 -20.43
CA GLY A 7 3.28 -2.04 -20.86
C GLY A 7 4.64 -2.50 -21.41
N PRO A 8 5.21 -1.81 -22.41
CA PRO A 8 6.53 -2.15 -22.95
C PRO A 8 7.67 -2.12 -21.93
N THR A 9 7.60 -1.20 -20.96
CA THR A 9 8.57 -1.14 -19.85
C THR A 9 8.39 -2.33 -18.91
N ALA A 10 7.14 -2.66 -18.57
CA ALA A 10 6.81 -3.79 -17.68
C ALA A 10 7.28 -5.14 -18.28
N GLU A 11 7.19 -5.32 -19.60
CA GLU A 11 7.69 -6.51 -20.29
C GLU A 11 9.21 -6.68 -20.16
N LYS A 12 9.94 -5.57 -20.13
CA LYS A 12 11.42 -5.53 -20.08
C LYS A 12 11.99 -5.51 -18.67
N LEU A 13 11.16 -5.48 -17.64
CA LEU A 13 11.64 -5.48 -16.26
C LEU A 13 12.35 -6.80 -15.91
N HIS A 14 13.59 -6.69 -15.46
CA HIS A 14 14.43 -7.79 -15.01
C HIS A 14 14.70 -7.67 -13.49
N CYS A 15 13.63 -7.62 -12.68
CA CYS A 15 13.75 -7.57 -11.23
C CYS A 15 12.87 -8.66 -10.59
N ARG A 16 13.31 -9.17 -9.45
CA ARG A 16 12.51 -10.13 -8.66
C ARG A 16 11.48 -9.43 -7.78
N ILE A 17 11.76 -8.19 -7.40
CA ILE A 17 10.88 -7.39 -6.55
C ILE A 17 10.77 -6.00 -7.18
N LEU A 18 9.55 -5.56 -7.40
CA LEU A 18 9.21 -4.20 -7.80
C LEU A 18 8.46 -3.52 -6.65
N ALA A 19 9.11 -2.57 -5.98
CA ALA A 19 8.53 -1.78 -4.92
C ALA A 19 8.23 -0.36 -5.41
N GLU A 20 6.97 0.03 -5.40
CA GLU A 20 6.51 1.30 -5.94
C GLU A 20 6.56 2.41 -4.89
N GLY A 21 7.65 3.19 -4.89
CA GLY A 21 7.81 4.32 -3.98
C GLY A 21 7.03 5.59 -4.39
N ALA A 22 6.80 5.77 -5.70
CA ALA A 22 6.02 6.89 -6.22
C ALA A 22 4.51 6.58 -6.22
N ASN A 23 3.66 7.61 -6.30
CA ASN A 23 2.21 7.43 -6.45
C ASN A 23 1.87 7.17 -7.92
N GLY A 24 1.08 6.14 -8.19
CA GLY A 24 0.59 5.79 -9.52
C GLY A 24 1.69 5.62 -10.58
N PRO A 25 2.82 4.94 -10.29
CA PRO A 25 3.93 4.88 -11.24
C PRO A 25 3.64 3.96 -12.42
N THR A 26 2.70 3.04 -12.26
CA THR A 26 2.38 1.96 -13.20
C THR A 26 1.07 2.24 -13.91
N THR A 27 1.07 2.09 -15.24
CA THR A 27 -0.16 2.22 -16.04
C THR A 27 -1.05 0.97 -15.92
N PRO A 28 -2.37 1.05 -16.21
CA PRO A 28 -3.24 -0.13 -16.21
C PRO A 28 -2.80 -1.25 -17.16
N ASP A 29 -2.14 -0.89 -18.27
CA ASP A 29 -1.58 -1.87 -19.21
C ASP A 29 -0.39 -2.59 -18.60
N ALA A 30 0.50 -1.85 -17.95
CA ALA A 30 1.64 -2.43 -17.23
C ALA A 30 1.18 -3.32 -16.06
N ASP A 31 0.12 -2.93 -15.35
CA ASP A 31 -0.46 -3.77 -14.29
C ASP A 31 -0.91 -5.13 -14.82
N ARG A 32 -1.52 -5.18 -16.02
CA ARG A 32 -1.90 -6.45 -16.65
C ARG A 32 -0.70 -7.32 -17.00
N VAL A 33 0.36 -6.72 -17.52
CA VAL A 33 1.62 -7.42 -17.81
C VAL A 33 2.25 -7.96 -16.53
N LEU A 34 2.34 -7.14 -15.49
CA LEU A 34 2.92 -7.54 -14.20
C LEU A 34 2.09 -8.63 -13.50
N ASP A 35 0.76 -8.60 -13.63
CA ASP A 35 -0.10 -9.63 -13.07
C ASP A 35 0.09 -10.99 -13.78
N GLN A 36 0.35 -11.01 -15.09
CA GLN A 36 0.72 -12.22 -15.82
C GLN A 36 2.11 -12.75 -15.44
N ARG A 37 3.00 -11.86 -15.00
CA ARG A 37 4.38 -12.18 -14.59
C ARG A 37 4.56 -12.28 -13.06
N ARG A 38 3.48 -12.46 -12.29
CA ARG A 38 3.52 -12.50 -10.82
C ARG A 38 4.42 -13.59 -10.22
N ASP A 39 4.70 -14.64 -10.97
CA ASP A 39 5.64 -15.69 -10.56
C ASP A 39 7.12 -15.27 -10.76
N GLU A 40 7.37 -14.26 -11.59
CA GLU A 40 8.70 -13.72 -11.87
C GLU A 40 8.98 -12.44 -11.07
N VAL A 41 7.98 -11.55 -10.99
CA VAL A 41 8.09 -10.21 -10.39
C VAL A 41 7.13 -10.07 -9.21
N PHE A 42 7.68 -10.00 -8.02
CA PHE A 42 6.91 -9.72 -6.80
C PHE A 42 6.64 -8.21 -6.69
N LEU A 43 5.40 -7.79 -6.96
CA LEU A 43 5.00 -6.39 -6.90
C LEU A 43 4.56 -6.00 -5.49
N ILE A 44 5.16 -4.94 -4.94
CA ILE A 44 4.66 -4.23 -3.74
C ILE A 44 4.03 -2.93 -4.24
N PRO A 45 2.69 -2.83 -4.25
CA PRO A 45 2.00 -1.68 -4.83
C PRO A 45 2.20 -0.40 -4.01
N ASP A 46 2.13 0.74 -4.68
CA ASP A 46 2.35 2.07 -4.11
C ASP A 46 1.50 2.35 -2.86
N ILE A 47 0.21 2.03 -2.90
CA ILE A 47 -0.71 2.19 -1.77
C ILE A 47 -0.22 1.50 -0.48
N LEU A 48 0.62 0.48 -0.61
CA LEU A 48 1.26 -0.20 0.53
C LEU A 48 2.68 0.30 0.73
N CYS A 49 3.48 0.36 -0.33
CA CYS A 49 4.92 0.60 -0.26
C CYS A 49 5.27 1.99 0.29
N ASN A 50 4.54 3.03 -0.14
CA ASN A 50 4.82 4.42 0.22
C ASN A 50 3.98 4.96 1.40
N SER A 51 3.12 4.16 1.99
CA SER A 51 2.21 4.58 3.07
C SER A 51 2.92 4.98 4.37
N GLY A 52 4.19 4.65 4.53
CA GLY A 52 4.96 4.96 5.74
C GLY A 52 5.00 6.46 6.07
N GLY A 53 5.17 7.32 5.05
CA GLY A 53 5.19 8.77 5.23
C GLY A 53 3.88 9.32 5.81
N VAL A 54 2.74 8.88 5.27
CA VAL A 54 1.40 9.26 5.78
C VAL A 54 1.18 8.78 7.21
N ILE A 55 1.63 7.57 7.54
CA ILE A 55 1.53 7.03 8.91
C ILE A 55 2.33 7.88 9.90
N VAL A 56 3.56 8.26 9.55
CA VAL A 56 4.39 9.12 10.41
C VAL A 56 3.78 10.51 10.57
N SER A 57 3.26 11.11 9.51
CA SER A 57 2.53 12.38 9.58
C SER A 57 1.30 12.29 10.50
N TYR A 58 0.58 11.17 10.47
CA TYR A 58 -0.50 10.93 11.42
C TYR A 58 0.00 10.84 12.87
N PHE A 59 1.13 10.18 13.10
CA PHE A 59 1.74 10.13 14.44
C PHE A 59 2.11 11.53 14.94
N GLU A 60 2.70 12.36 14.07
CA GLU A 60 3.03 13.74 14.39
C GLU A 60 1.79 14.53 14.80
N TRP A 61 0.71 14.42 14.03
CA TRP A 61 -0.57 15.05 14.35
C TRP A 61 -1.14 14.60 15.71
N VAL A 62 -1.12 13.30 16.00
CA VAL A 62 -1.58 12.74 17.28
C VAL A 62 -0.75 13.25 18.45
N GLN A 63 0.58 13.27 18.31
CA GLN A 63 1.50 13.79 19.33
C GLN A 63 1.24 15.28 19.59
N GLY A 64 1.02 16.06 18.52
CA GLY A 64 0.67 17.49 18.64
C GLY A 64 -0.62 17.73 19.42
N LEU A 65 -1.67 16.94 19.16
CA LEU A 65 -2.94 17.03 19.89
C LEU A 65 -2.82 16.63 21.36
N GLN A 66 -2.06 15.58 21.65
CA GLN A 66 -1.89 15.05 23.00
C GLN A 66 -0.81 15.80 23.80
N ARG A 67 0.00 16.63 23.15
CA ARG A 67 1.19 17.29 23.73
C ARG A 67 2.16 16.29 24.39
N LEU A 68 2.24 15.08 23.83
CA LEU A 68 3.15 14.01 24.21
C LEU A 68 4.02 13.68 23.01
N PHE A 69 5.33 13.73 23.21
CA PHE A 69 6.29 13.46 22.15
C PHE A 69 6.91 12.08 22.35
N TRP A 70 6.83 11.27 21.31
CA TRP A 70 7.48 9.95 21.28
C TRP A 70 8.92 10.09 20.83
N SER A 71 9.77 9.23 21.33
CA SER A 71 11.13 9.10 20.82
C SER A 71 11.13 8.55 19.38
N GLU A 72 12.22 8.77 18.67
CA GLU A 72 12.40 8.23 17.31
C GLU A 72 12.21 6.70 17.29
N ASP A 73 12.76 5.99 18.28
CA ASP A 73 12.61 4.54 18.40
C ASP A 73 11.15 4.11 18.58
N GLU A 74 10.36 4.85 19.35
CA GLU A 74 8.92 4.57 19.50
C GLU A 74 8.17 4.78 18.20
N VAL A 75 8.47 5.86 17.47
CA VAL A 75 7.86 6.14 16.15
C VAL A 75 8.22 5.01 15.18
N ASN A 76 9.50 4.65 15.08
CA ASN A 76 9.98 3.62 14.18
C ASN A 76 9.40 2.24 14.52
N ASN A 77 9.31 1.88 15.80
CA ASN A 77 8.70 0.62 16.21
C ASN A 77 7.22 0.54 15.87
N ARG A 78 6.46 1.62 16.10
CA ARG A 78 5.03 1.70 15.75
C ARG A 78 4.83 1.62 14.24
N LEU A 79 5.63 2.35 13.48
CA LEU A 79 5.62 2.31 12.01
C LEU A 79 5.89 0.89 11.50
N LYS A 80 6.96 0.25 11.97
CA LYS A 80 7.32 -1.12 11.60
C LYS A 80 6.18 -2.11 11.85
N ILE A 81 5.55 -2.03 13.02
CA ILE A 81 4.41 -2.90 13.37
C ILE A 81 3.25 -2.69 12.40
N LEU A 82 2.88 -1.44 12.10
CA LEU A 82 1.76 -1.14 11.21
C LEU A 82 2.05 -1.58 9.78
N MET A 83 3.23 -1.25 9.26
CA MET A 83 3.63 -1.63 7.90
C MET A 83 3.71 -3.15 7.72
N THR A 84 4.33 -3.86 8.67
CA THR A 84 4.44 -5.33 8.62
C THR A 84 3.06 -5.99 8.67
N ARG A 85 2.17 -5.49 9.52
CA ARG A 85 0.78 -6.00 9.61
C ARG A 85 -0.01 -5.72 8.34
N ALA A 86 0.14 -4.53 7.74
CA ALA A 86 -0.52 -4.18 6.49
C ALA A 86 -0.04 -5.09 5.36
N PHE A 87 1.28 -5.27 5.24
CA PHE A 87 1.89 -6.17 4.27
C PHE A 87 1.34 -7.60 4.41
N ALA A 88 1.40 -8.19 5.61
CA ALA A 88 0.91 -9.54 5.85
C ALA A 88 -0.58 -9.72 5.49
N LYS A 89 -1.42 -8.71 5.79
CA LYS A 89 -2.85 -8.74 5.43
C LYS A 89 -3.06 -8.69 3.92
N VAL A 90 -2.32 -7.86 3.19
CA VAL A 90 -2.40 -7.78 1.72
C VAL A 90 -1.96 -9.11 1.10
N MET A 91 -0.85 -9.69 1.55
CA MET A 91 -0.36 -10.99 1.07
C MET A 91 -1.39 -12.10 1.32
N HIS A 92 -1.94 -12.16 2.53
CA HIS A 92 -2.98 -13.14 2.86
C HIS A 92 -4.23 -12.97 2.00
N ARG A 93 -4.70 -11.72 1.80
CA ARG A 93 -5.87 -11.42 0.98
C ARG A 93 -5.65 -11.78 -0.49
N SER A 94 -4.50 -11.42 -1.04
CA SER A 94 -4.11 -11.77 -2.40
C SER A 94 -4.12 -13.27 -2.63
N ALA A 95 -3.48 -14.04 -1.73
CA ALA A 95 -3.44 -15.50 -1.82
C ALA A 95 -4.84 -16.14 -1.67
N LYS A 96 -5.64 -15.62 -0.74
CA LYS A 96 -7.00 -16.14 -0.49
C LYS A 96 -7.94 -15.94 -1.68
N ASP A 97 -7.91 -14.74 -2.28
CA ASP A 97 -8.84 -14.35 -3.33
C ASP A 97 -8.30 -14.61 -4.74
N GLY A 98 -7.04 -15.03 -4.88
CA GLY A 98 -6.39 -15.30 -6.16
C GLY A 98 -6.16 -14.05 -7.02
N VAL A 99 -6.08 -12.86 -6.40
CA VAL A 99 -5.93 -11.56 -7.08
C VAL A 99 -4.53 -10.98 -6.88
N SER A 100 -4.16 -9.98 -7.70
CA SER A 100 -2.87 -9.28 -7.55
C SER A 100 -2.77 -8.54 -6.21
N HIS A 101 -1.54 -8.27 -5.74
CA HIS A 101 -1.30 -7.52 -4.51
C HIS A 101 -1.93 -6.12 -4.56
N ARG A 102 -1.92 -5.46 -5.73
CA ARG A 102 -2.58 -4.16 -5.92
C ARG A 102 -4.09 -4.25 -5.75
N VAL A 103 -4.73 -5.23 -6.39
CA VAL A 103 -6.18 -5.44 -6.27
C VAL A 103 -6.55 -5.75 -4.82
N ALA A 104 -5.80 -6.63 -4.15
CA ALA A 104 -6.01 -6.96 -2.74
C ALA A 104 -5.89 -5.72 -1.84
N ALA A 105 -4.82 -4.94 -1.99
CA ALA A 105 -4.59 -3.73 -1.19
C ALA A 105 -5.69 -2.68 -1.41
N THR A 106 -6.06 -2.42 -2.66
CA THR A 106 -7.12 -1.47 -3.01
C THR A 106 -8.48 -1.91 -2.48
N ALA A 107 -8.85 -3.19 -2.66
CA ALA A 107 -10.11 -3.73 -2.16
C ALA A 107 -10.22 -3.60 -0.64
N MET A 108 -9.16 -3.93 0.09
CA MET A 108 -9.12 -3.78 1.55
C MET A 108 -9.25 -2.32 1.98
N GLY A 109 -8.64 -1.38 1.25
CA GLY A 109 -8.77 0.06 1.50
C GLY A 109 -10.21 0.53 1.31
N VAL A 110 -10.84 0.18 0.19
CA VAL A 110 -12.24 0.54 -0.13
C VAL A 110 -13.21 -0.06 0.89
N GLU A 111 -13.06 -1.35 1.23
CA GLU A 111 -13.88 -2.02 2.24
C GLU A 111 -13.81 -1.30 3.61
N ARG A 112 -12.61 -0.88 4.01
CA ARG A 112 -12.40 -0.17 5.27
C ARG A 112 -13.07 1.20 5.29
N VAL A 113 -12.95 1.97 4.20
CA VAL A 113 -13.63 3.27 4.06
C VAL A 113 -15.14 3.08 4.05
N GLN A 114 -15.65 2.08 3.33
CA GLN A 114 -17.07 1.77 3.28
C GLN A 114 -17.61 1.37 4.67
N ALA A 115 -16.89 0.53 5.40
CA ALA A 115 -17.26 0.14 6.76
C ALA A 115 -17.31 1.33 7.71
N ALA A 116 -16.30 2.21 7.64
CA ALA A 116 -16.28 3.43 8.44
C ALA A 116 -17.44 4.38 8.10
N LYS A 117 -17.75 4.55 6.80
CA LYS A 117 -18.89 5.35 6.35
C LYS A 117 -20.22 4.78 6.87
N ARG A 118 -20.41 3.46 6.80
CA ARG A 118 -21.62 2.81 7.32
C ARG A 118 -21.76 2.97 8.84
N ALA A 119 -20.66 2.82 9.59
CA ALA A 119 -20.65 2.98 11.05
C ALA A 119 -20.94 4.42 11.48
N ARG A 120 -20.50 5.41 10.68
CA ARG A 120 -20.74 6.84 10.92
C ARG A 120 -22.20 7.26 10.64
N GLY A 121 -22.92 6.55 9.78
CA GLY A 121 -24.28 6.88 9.37
C GLY A 121 -24.36 7.97 8.29
N LEU A 122 -25.60 8.39 7.96
CA LEU A 122 -25.90 9.42 6.94
C LEU A 122 -25.73 10.85 7.45
N PHE A 123 -25.74 11.04 8.77
CA PHE A 123 -25.58 12.35 9.41
C PHE A 123 -24.36 12.32 10.33
N PRO A 124 -23.57 13.43 10.39
CA PRO A 124 -22.45 13.57 11.28
C PRO A 124 -22.91 13.62 12.75
#